data_47a1d27ec801ff2a15b2806e9dd49aeb
#
_entry.id   47a1d27ec801ff2a15b2806e9dd49aeb
#
_cell.length_a   1.000
_cell.length_b   1.000
_cell.length_c   1.000
_cell.angle_alpha   90.00
_cell.angle_beta   90.00
_cell.angle_gamma   90.00
#
_symmetry.space_group_name_H-M   'P 1'
#
loop_
_entity.id
_entity.type
_entity.pdbx_description
1 polymer ?
#
loop_
_entity_poly.entity_id
_entity_poly.type
_entity_poly.pdbx_seq_one_letter_code
_entity_poly.pdbx_strand_id
1 'polypeptide(L)'
;MKRILVVRTDRVGDVVTITPVLRALRNYFMGSFIGTLTNSNSVHVLTNNPNVDVMIEDDFSKGSFFNVVREIRSYKFTDALLMLPTERAAYQLFFAGIRNRIGVGRKLYEVITFMKSVSRGGYYPARHEADYNMDLARKLGVKCDDLRREIFLTEPELDEGERIVSNA
;
A
#
# COMPACT_ATOMS: atom_id res chain seq x y z
N MET A 1 -15.70 12.38 0.14
CA MET A 1 -14.43 12.08 0.82
C MET A 1 -13.88 10.78 0.26
N LYS A 2 -12.64 10.75 -0.20
CA LYS A 2 -11.96 9.54 -0.71
C LYS A 2 -11.58 8.63 0.44
N ARG A 3 -11.76 7.32 0.26
CA ARG A 3 -11.32 6.28 1.20
C ARG A 3 -10.47 5.30 0.40
N ILE A 4 -9.16 5.35 0.59
CA ILE A 4 -8.18 4.71 -0.30
C ILE A 4 -7.44 3.62 0.47
N LEU A 5 -7.39 2.41 -0.08
CA LEU A 5 -6.61 1.29 0.45
C LEU A 5 -5.36 1.09 -0.43
N VAL A 6 -4.20 1.13 0.19
CA VAL A 6 -2.91 0.83 -0.46
C VAL A 6 -2.46 -0.56 -0.03
N VAL A 7 -2.26 -1.45 -1.00
CA VAL A 7 -1.98 -2.87 -0.75
C VAL A 7 -0.57 -3.23 -1.17
N ARG A 8 0.25 -3.65 -0.20
CA ARG A 8 1.60 -4.15 -0.40
C ARG A 8 1.91 -5.22 0.65
N THR A 9 1.88 -6.49 0.27
CA THR A 9 1.91 -7.63 1.20
C THR A 9 3.21 -8.44 1.15
N ASP A 10 4.29 -7.86 0.68
CA ASP A 10 5.60 -8.50 0.57
C ASP A 10 6.59 -8.05 1.67
N ARG A 11 7.85 -7.87 1.32
CA ARG A 11 8.95 -7.65 2.27
C ARG A 11 8.96 -6.24 2.84
N VAL A 12 9.58 -6.08 4.01
CA VAL A 12 9.78 -4.80 4.71
C VAL A 12 10.30 -3.69 3.77
N GLY A 13 11.36 -3.96 3.01
CA GLY A 13 11.93 -2.98 2.07
C GLY A 13 10.95 -2.53 0.99
N ASP A 14 10.10 -3.44 0.53
CA ASP A 14 9.08 -3.14 -0.48
C ASP A 14 7.94 -2.28 0.10
N VAL A 15 7.57 -2.53 1.37
CA VAL A 15 6.58 -1.70 2.07
C VAL A 15 7.12 -0.28 2.31
N VAL A 16 8.41 -0.10 2.59
CA VAL A 16 9.02 1.24 2.66
C VAL A 16 8.85 2.02 1.35
N THR A 17 8.84 1.34 0.19
CA THR A 17 8.71 2.01 -1.12
C THR A 17 7.33 2.58 -1.40
N ILE A 18 6.29 2.24 -0.60
CA ILE A 18 4.96 2.85 -0.75
C ILE A 18 4.79 4.13 0.06
N THR A 19 5.68 4.47 0.98
CA THR A 19 5.53 5.67 1.83
C THR A 19 5.44 6.98 1.04
N PRO A 20 6.17 7.20 -0.07
CA PRO A 20 5.95 8.36 -0.91
C PRO A 20 4.53 8.42 -1.50
N VAL A 21 3.96 7.25 -1.83
CA VAL A 21 2.59 7.18 -2.36
C VAL A 21 1.58 7.59 -1.29
N LEU A 22 1.73 7.11 -0.05
CA LEU A 22 0.87 7.46 1.08
C LEU A 22 0.87 8.97 1.32
N ARG A 23 2.07 9.59 1.36
CA ARG A 23 2.24 11.04 1.48
C ARG A 23 1.58 11.78 0.30
N ALA A 24 1.81 11.35 -0.93
CA ALA A 24 1.24 11.97 -2.11
C ALA A 24 -0.29 11.90 -2.14
N LEU A 25 -0.88 10.76 -1.74
CA LEU A 25 -2.32 10.59 -1.60
C LEU A 25 -2.91 11.52 -0.54
N ARG A 26 -2.25 11.63 0.63
CA ARG A 26 -2.67 12.50 1.73
C ARG A 26 -2.67 13.97 1.31
N ASN A 27 -1.61 14.41 0.64
CA ASN A 27 -1.48 15.80 0.19
C ASN A 27 -2.45 16.15 -0.93
N TYR A 28 -2.68 15.23 -1.86
CA TYR A 28 -3.54 15.48 -3.01
C TYR A 28 -5.04 15.39 -2.68
N PHE A 29 -5.44 14.41 -1.91
CA PHE A 29 -6.82 14.21 -1.49
C PHE A 29 -7.02 14.67 -0.04
N MET A 30 -7.07 15.98 0.17
CA MET A 30 -7.28 16.57 1.50
C MET A 30 -8.50 15.95 2.19
N GLY A 31 -8.33 15.55 3.45
CA GLY A 31 -9.38 14.90 4.23
C GLY A 31 -9.70 13.47 3.81
N SER A 32 -8.88 12.83 2.97
CA SER A 32 -9.05 11.41 2.63
C SER A 32 -8.81 10.50 3.85
N PHE A 33 -9.43 9.32 3.83
CA PHE A 33 -9.12 8.23 4.75
C PHE A 33 -8.24 7.21 4.02
N ILE A 34 -7.03 6.96 4.52
CA ILE A 34 -6.03 6.11 3.89
C ILE A 34 -5.75 4.90 4.78
N GLY A 35 -6.04 3.72 4.25
CA GLY A 35 -5.68 2.45 4.88
C GLY A 35 -4.56 1.75 4.13
N THR A 36 -3.87 0.86 4.83
CA THR A 36 -2.89 -0.05 4.24
C THR A 36 -3.28 -1.50 4.49
N LEU A 37 -2.97 -2.39 3.54
CA LEU A 37 -3.01 -3.83 3.73
C LEU A 37 -1.61 -4.38 3.49
N THR A 38 -1.02 -4.91 4.55
CA THR A 38 0.35 -5.46 4.56
C THR A 38 0.36 -6.85 5.18
N ASN A 39 1.47 -7.55 5.11
CA ASN A 39 1.62 -8.76 5.91
C ASN A 39 2.11 -8.42 7.34
N SER A 40 1.89 -9.35 8.27
CA SER A 40 2.22 -9.16 9.69
C SER A 40 3.71 -8.90 9.94
N ASN A 41 4.60 -9.38 9.07
CA ASN A 41 6.05 -9.19 9.23
C ASN A 41 6.53 -7.79 8.77
N SER A 42 5.70 -7.06 8.05
CA SER A 42 6.09 -5.75 7.47
C SER A 42 5.19 -4.60 7.92
N VAL A 43 4.10 -4.85 8.64
CA VAL A 43 3.16 -3.81 9.08
C VAL A 43 3.82 -2.75 9.95
N HIS A 44 4.76 -3.15 10.82
CA HIS A 44 5.46 -2.26 11.76
C HIS A 44 6.21 -1.10 11.08
N VAL A 45 6.61 -1.26 9.82
CA VAL A 45 7.27 -0.19 9.04
C VAL A 45 6.39 1.05 8.87
N LEU A 46 5.07 0.87 8.92
CA LEU A 46 4.10 1.95 8.76
C LEU A 46 3.56 2.48 10.09
N THR A 47 4.05 1.96 11.22
CA THR A 47 3.70 2.46 12.55
C THR A 47 4.09 3.94 12.66
N ASN A 48 3.23 4.73 13.30
CA ASN A 48 3.40 6.18 13.46
C ASN A 48 3.42 7.01 12.16
N ASN A 49 3.12 6.40 11.00
CA ASN A 49 3.09 7.15 9.75
C ASN A 49 1.85 8.08 9.72
N PRO A 50 2.03 9.42 9.70
CA PRO A 50 0.91 10.38 9.77
C PRO A 50 0.00 10.36 8.53
N ASN A 51 0.43 9.67 7.47
CA ASN A 51 -0.33 9.53 6.23
C ASN A 51 -1.24 8.29 6.22
N VAL A 52 -1.23 7.48 7.30
CA VAL A 52 -2.01 6.24 7.42
C VAL A 52 -3.01 6.39 8.56
N ASP A 53 -4.30 6.13 8.28
CA ASP A 53 -5.37 6.18 9.28
C ASP A 53 -5.66 4.78 9.86
N VAL A 54 -5.41 3.72 9.10
CA VAL A 54 -5.60 2.34 9.54
C VAL A 54 -4.64 1.39 8.83
N MET A 55 -4.12 0.43 9.58
CA MET A 55 -3.32 -0.67 9.08
C MET A 55 -4.10 -1.97 9.23
N ILE A 56 -4.28 -2.68 8.11
CA ILE A 56 -4.91 -4.01 8.06
C ILE A 56 -3.81 -5.01 7.78
N GLU A 57 -3.84 -6.13 8.50
CA GLU A 57 -2.85 -7.19 8.35
C GLU A 57 -3.44 -8.42 7.66
N ASP A 58 -2.70 -8.99 6.72
CA ASP A 58 -2.96 -10.33 6.20
C ASP A 58 -1.79 -11.25 6.61
N ASP A 59 -2.04 -12.15 7.55
CA ASP A 59 -1.07 -13.11 8.05
C ASP A 59 -0.94 -14.36 7.17
N PHE A 60 -1.73 -14.42 6.09
CA PHE A 60 -1.81 -15.57 5.18
C PHE A 60 -2.19 -16.90 5.84
N SER A 61 -2.61 -16.90 7.10
CA SER A 61 -3.05 -18.09 7.79
C SER A 61 -4.34 -18.67 7.20
N LYS A 62 -4.60 -19.93 7.53
CA LYS A 62 -5.84 -20.60 7.12
C LYS A 62 -7.04 -19.86 7.74
N GLY A 63 -7.96 -19.45 6.89
CA GLY A 63 -9.19 -18.75 7.33
C GLY A 63 -9.07 -17.23 7.39
N SER A 64 -7.87 -16.64 7.34
CA SER A 64 -7.71 -15.18 7.37
C SER A 64 -8.32 -14.46 6.16
N PHE A 65 -8.46 -15.12 5.00
CA PHE A 65 -8.97 -14.50 3.78
C PHE A 65 -10.29 -13.76 3.98
N PHE A 66 -11.32 -14.43 4.49
CA PHE A 66 -12.64 -13.81 4.69
C PHE A 66 -12.67 -12.84 5.86
N ASN A 67 -11.82 -13.00 6.86
CA ASN A 67 -11.67 -12.04 7.94
C ASN A 67 -11.11 -10.72 7.41
N VAL A 68 -10.04 -10.77 6.61
CA VAL A 68 -9.46 -9.60 5.93
C VAL A 68 -10.49 -8.95 4.99
N VAL A 69 -11.24 -9.74 4.20
CA VAL A 69 -12.33 -9.21 3.35
C VAL A 69 -13.37 -8.46 4.19
N ARG A 70 -13.79 -9.02 5.32
CA ARG A 70 -14.78 -8.40 6.23
C ARG A 70 -14.23 -7.11 6.83
N GLU A 71 -12.98 -7.12 7.24
CA GLU A 71 -12.30 -5.96 7.79
C GLU A 71 -12.18 -4.84 6.75
N ILE A 72 -11.66 -5.13 5.55
CA ILE A 72 -11.61 -4.16 4.45
C ILE A 72 -12.99 -3.56 4.16
N ARG A 73 -14.03 -4.41 4.11
CA ARG A 73 -15.42 -4.00 3.84
C ARG A 73 -15.93 -3.05 4.91
N SER A 74 -15.58 -3.24 6.19
CA SER A 74 -16.03 -2.40 7.30
C SER A 74 -15.61 -0.94 7.15
N TYR A 75 -14.41 -0.72 6.57
CA TYR A 75 -13.88 0.62 6.32
C TYR A 75 -14.46 1.31 5.09
N LYS A 76 -15.25 0.62 4.25
CA LYS A 76 -15.94 1.20 3.08
C LYS A 76 -15.00 1.95 2.12
N PHE A 77 -13.86 1.38 1.82
CA PHE A 77 -12.93 1.97 0.85
C PHE A 77 -13.59 2.15 -0.53
N THR A 78 -13.34 3.29 -1.16
CA THR A 78 -13.84 3.63 -2.49
C THR A 78 -12.86 3.24 -3.59
N ASP A 79 -11.58 3.31 -3.27
CA ASP A 79 -10.46 3.10 -4.19
C ASP A 79 -9.44 2.14 -3.55
N ALA A 80 -8.78 1.31 -4.37
CA ALA A 80 -7.67 0.48 -3.93
C ALA A 80 -6.53 0.50 -4.93
N LEU A 81 -5.30 0.56 -4.43
CA LEU A 81 -4.07 0.48 -5.19
C LEU A 81 -3.35 -0.82 -4.84
N LEU A 82 -3.35 -1.78 -5.76
CA LEU A 82 -2.67 -3.07 -5.60
C LEU A 82 -1.24 -2.96 -6.13
N MET A 83 -0.28 -2.65 -5.25
CA MET A 83 1.13 -2.43 -5.60
C MET A 83 1.85 -3.72 -5.98
N LEU A 84 1.56 -4.80 -5.27
CA LEU A 84 2.01 -6.16 -5.59
C LEU A 84 0.86 -6.95 -6.21
N PRO A 85 0.96 -7.39 -7.48
CA PRO A 85 -0.12 -8.10 -8.15
C PRO A 85 -0.20 -9.55 -7.68
N THR A 86 -0.91 -9.80 -6.58
CA THR A 86 -1.22 -11.11 -6.05
C THR A 86 -2.69 -11.45 -6.27
N GLU A 87 -2.96 -12.71 -6.62
CA GLU A 87 -4.31 -13.22 -6.83
C GLU A 87 -5.16 -13.08 -5.57
N ARG A 88 -4.60 -13.44 -4.41
CA ARG A 88 -5.26 -13.36 -3.11
C ARG A 88 -5.76 -11.93 -2.83
N ALA A 89 -4.88 -10.94 -2.94
CA ALA A 89 -5.24 -9.55 -2.68
C ALA A 89 -6.28 -9.03 -3.70
N ALA A 90 -6.15 -9.39 -4.99
CA ALA A 90 -7.13 -9.00 -5.99
C ALA A 90 -8.54 -9.49 -5.66
N TYR A 91 -8.68 -10.76 -5.23
CA TYR A 91 -9.97 -11.29 -4.81
C TYR A 91 -10.45 -10.68 -3.48
N GLN A 92 -9.57 -10.44 -2.51
CA GLN A 92 -9.94 -9.75 -1.27
C GLN A 92 -10.57 -8.38 -1.57
N LEU A 93 -9.93 -7.58 -2.42
CA LEU A 93 -10.43 -6.27 -2.82
C LEU A 93 -11.77 -6.36 -3.59
N PHE A 94 -11.92 -7.37 -4.44
CA PHE A 94 -13.15 -7.62 -5.18
C PHE A 94 -14.30 -8.00 -4.26
N PHE A 95 -14.11 -8.99 -3.40
CA PHE A 95 -15.13 -9.44 -2.45
C PHE A 95 -15.43 -8.40 -1.37
N ALA A 96 -14.48 -7.54 -1.01
CA ALA A 96 -14.73 -6.40 -0.14
C ALA A 96 -15.63 -5.32 -0.78
N GLY A 97 -15.86 -5.39 -2.10
CA GLY A 97 -16.77 -4.50 -2.81
C GLY A 97 -16.17 -3.14 -3.18
N ILE A 98 -14.85 -3.01 -3.17
CA ILE A 98 -14.19 -1.77 -3.61
C ILE A 98 -14.40 -1.61 -5.13
N ARG A 99 -14.99 -0.50 -5.54
CA ARG A 99 -15.38 -0.31 -6.96
C ARG A 99 -14.22 0.08 -7.86
N ASN A 100 -13.34 0.96 -7.39
CA ASN A 100 -12.21 1.44 -8.19
C ASN A 100 -10.92 0.77 -7.73
N ARG A 101 -10.51 -0.29 -8.43
CA ARG A 101 -9.30 -1.05 -8.12
C ARG A 101 -8.28 -0.85 -9.23
N ILE A 102 -7.07 -0.44 -8.85
CA ILE A 102 -5.95 -0.19 -9.77
C ILE A 102 -4.84 -1.16 -9.42
N GLY A 103 -4.39 -1.93 -10.39
CA GLY A 103 -3.33 -2.92 -10.25
C GLY A 103 -2.20 -2.72 -11.24
N VAL A 104 -1.24 -3.62 -11.19
CA VAL A 104 0.00 -3.57 -11.97
C VAL A 104 0.06 -4.79 -12.90
N GLY A 105 -0.29 -4.65 -14.12
CA GLY A 105 -0.13 -5.72 -15.07
C GLY A 105 -1.44 -6.18 -15.70
N ARG A 106 -1.36 -7.29 -16.44
CA ARG A 106 -2.49 -7.90 -17.14
C ARG A 106 -2.61 -9.36 -16.75
N LYS A 107 -2.67 -9.62 -15.44
CA LYS A 107 -2.87 -10.96 -14.93
C LYS A 107 -4.34 -11.38 -15.11
N LEU A 108 -4.59 -12.67 -15.31
CA LEU A 108 -5.94 -13.19 -15.53
C LEU A 108 -6.90 -12.79 -14.41
N TYR A 109 -6.47 -12.88 -13.15
CA TYR A 109 -7.30 -12.50 -12.00
C TYR A 109 -7.59 -10.98 -11.96
N GLU A 110 -6.71 -10.12 -12.49
CA GLU A 110 -6.99 -8.68 -12.60
C GLU A 110 -8.11 -8.41 -13.62
N VAL A 111 -8.14 -9.17 -14.71
CA VAL A 111 -9.22 -9.11 -15.70
C VAL A 111 -10.53 -9.60 -15.10
N ILE A 112 -10.52 -10.77 -14.43
CA ILE A 112 -11.71 -11.36 -13.78
C ILE A 112 -12.28 -10.42 -12.71
N THR A 113 -11.43 -9.74 -11.97
CA THR A 113 -11.84 -8.79 -10.92
C THR A 113 -12.06 -7.37 -11.45
N PHE A 114 -12.08 -7.15 -12.76
CA PHE A 114 -12.29 -5.85 -13.41
C PHE A 114 -11.36 -4.73 -12.89
N MET A 115 -10.10 -5.04 -12.66
CA MET A 115 -9.11 -4.07 -12.23
C MET A 115 -8.65 -3.18 -13.39
N LYS A 116 -8.48 -1.89 -13.11
CA LYS A 116 -7.80 -0.98 -14.02
C LYS A 116 -6.30 -1.21 -13.90
N SER A 117 -5.60 -1.44 -15.01
CA SER A 117 -4.16 -1.65 -14.98
C SER A 117 -3.38 -0.38 -15.28
N VAL A 118 -2.21 -0.27 -14.66
CA VAL A 118 -1.14 0.65 -15.08
C VAL A 118 -0.18 -0.14 -15.96
N SER A 119 0.13 0.38 -17.15
CA SER A 119 1.15 -0.24 -18.00
C SER A 119 2.53 0.04 -17.41
N ARG A 120 3.20 -0.97 -16.90
CA ARG A 120 4.65 -0.93 -16.68
C ARG A 120 5.35 -1.22 -18.01
N GLY A 121 5.19 -0.32 -18.99
CA GLY A 121 5.83 -0.43 -20.29
C GLY A 121 7.34 -0.51 -20.12
N GLY A 122 7.95 -1.54 -20.69
CA GLY A 122 9.35 -1.93 -20.68
C GLY A 122 10.20 -1.36 -19.54
N TYR A 123 10.82 -2.22 -18.75
CA TYR A 123 11.73 -1.83 -17.65
C TYR A 123 12.98 -1.06 -18.12
N TYR A 124 12.91 -0.41 -19.26
CA TYR A 124 14.01 0.36 -19.78
C TYR A 124 13.57 1.78 -20.14
N PRO A 125 14.24 2.82 -19.60
CA PRO A 125 15.23 2.75 -18.53
C PRO A 125 14.66 2.26 -17.20
N ALA A 126 15.46 1.54 -16.42
CA ALA A 126 15.04 1.03 -15.12
C ALA A 126 14.68 2.19 -14.18
N ARG A 127 13.47 2.14 -13.61
CA ARG A 127 12.97 3.13 -12.64
C ARG A 127 13.03 2.54 -11.23
N HIS A 128 13.10 3.39 -10.22
CA HIS A 128 13.01 2.94 -8.83
C HIS A 128 11.63 2.36 -8.54
N GLU A 129 11.53 1.33 -7.68
CA GLU A 129 10.25 0.68 -7.36
C GLU A 129 9.21 1.67 -6.81
N ALA A 130 9.63 2.67 -6.02
CA ALA A 130 8.74 3.73 -5.53
C ALA A 130 8.08 4.53 -6.67
N ASP A 131 8.76 4.72 -7.80
CA ASP A 131 8.20 5.42 -8.95
C ASP A 131 7.18 4.55 -9.70
N TYR A 132 7.43 3.23 -9.81
CA TYR A 132 6.42 2.30 -10.31
C TYR A 132 5.17 2.25 -9.41
N ASN A 133 5.35 2.32 -8.09
CA ASN A 133 4.23 2.40 -7.16
C ASN A 133 3.46 3.72 -7.31
N MET A 134 4.17 4.82 -7.54
CA MET A 134 3.56 6.13 -7.78
C MET A 134 2.67 6.16 -9.04
N ASP A 135 2.94 5.34 -10.05
CA ASP A 135 2.09 5.25 -11.24
C ASP A 135 0.65 4.86 -10.94
N LEU A 136 0.42 4.05 -9.88
CA LEU A 136 -0.93 3.71 -9.46
C LEU A 136 -1.66 4.91 -8.86
N ALA A 137 -0.95 5.75 -8.08
CA ALA A 137 -1.49 7.00 -7.57
C ALA A 137 -1.72 8.02 -8.70
N ARG A 138 -0.80 8.11 -9.66
CA ARG A 138 -0.97 8.93 -10.88
C ARG A 138 -2.22 8.52 -11.66
N LYS A 139 -2.56 7.24 -11.70
CA LYS A 139 -3.80 6.74 -12.32
C LYS A 139 -5.07 7.22 -11.59
N LEU A 140 -4.98 7.58 -10.31
CA LEU A 140 -6.06 8.26 -9.57
C LEU A 140 -6.07 9.78 -9.80
N GLY A 141 -5.10 10.33 -10.52
CA GLY A 141 -4.97 11.76 -10.80
C GLY A 141 -3.92 12.49 -9.95
N VAL A 142 -3.24 11.81 -9.04
CA VAL A 142 -2.18 12.40 -8.21
C VAL A 142 -1.02 12.85 -9.10
N LYS A 143 -0.53 14.06 -8.85
CA LYS A 143 0.66 14.61 -9.51
C LYS A 143 1.75 14.78 -8.45
N CYS A 144 2.70 13.87 -8.43
CA CYS A 144 3.81 13.90 -7.49
C CYS A 144 5.04 13.20 -8.09
N ASP A 145 6.19 13.84 -7.95
CA ASP A 145 7.50 13.32 -8.35
C ASP A 145 8.45 13.15 -7.15
N ASP A 146 7.99 13.49 -5.95
CA ASP A 146 8.75 13.27 -4.72
C ASP A 146 8.65 11.80 -4.29
N LEU A 147 9.75 11.07 -4.47
CA LEU A 147 9.88 9.64 -4.18
C LEU A 147 10.64 9.36 -2.88
N ARG A 148 10.86 10.37 -2.02
CA ARG A 148 11.53 10.18 -0.73
C ARG A 148 10.75 9.21 0.14
N ARG A 149 11.44 8.18 0.60
CA ARG A 149 10.91 7.17 1.52
C ARG A 149 11.02 7.68 2.95
N GLU A 150 10.07 7.30 3.79
CA GLU A 150 9.95 7.77 5.16
C GLU A 150 9.64 6.61 6.10
N ILE A 151 10.29 6.61 7.26
CA ILE A 151 9.93 5.78 8.41
C ILE A 151 9.81 6.73 9.59
N PHE A 152 8.78 6.56 10.39
CA PHE A 152 8.49 7.43 11.52
C PHE A 152 8.77 6.66 12.81
N LEU A 153 9.87 7.02 13.48
CA LEU A 153 10.28 6.42 14.73
C LEU A 153 9.84 7.32 15.90
N THR A 154 9.51 6.70 17.01
CA THR A 154 9.29 7.39 18.28
C THR A 154 10.62 7.77 18.94
N GLU A 155 10.61 8.74 19.86
CA GLU A 155 11.81 9.07 20.63
C GLU A 155 12.45 7.86 21.34
N PRO A 156 11.69 6.95 22.00
CA PRO A 156 12.28 5.76 22.59
C PRO A 156 12.94 4.80 21.58
N GLU A 157 12.40 4.69 20.35
CA GLU A 157 12.99 3.88 19.29
C GLU A 157 14.29 4.50 18.75
N LEU A 158 14.34 5.84 18.67
CA LEU A 158 15.56 6.56 18.31
C LEU A 158 16.64 6.38 19.36
N ASP A 159 16.31 6.56 20.65
CA ASP A 159 17.23 6.37 21.77
C ASP A 159 17.80 4.95 21.82
N GLU A 160 16.97 3.96 21.56
CA GLU A 160 17.41 2.56 21.50
C GLU A 160 18.34 2.30 20.30
N GLY A 161 18.01 2.88 19.15
CA GLY A 161 18.86 2.81 17.95
C GLY A 161 20.25 3.41 18.21
N GLU A 162 20.32 4.57 18.86
CA GLU A 162 21.57 5.22 19.25
C GLU A 162 22.40 4.39 20.22
N ARG A 163 21.76 3.75 21.22
CA ARG A 163 22.45 2.82 22.12
C ARG A 163 23.05 1.63 21.42
N ILE A 164 22.31 1.03 20.49
CA ILE A 164 22.80 -0.12 19.70
C ILE A 164 24.03 0.27 18.89
N VAL A 165 23.97 1.41 18.20
CA VAL A 165 25.08 1.90 17.37
C VAL A 165 26.29 2.29 18.23
N SER A 166 26.10 2.88 19.42
CA SER A 166 27.18 3.28 20.30
C SER A 166 27.90 2.11 20.95
N ASN A 167 27.28 0.93 21.02
CA ASN A 167 27.83 -0.29 21.60
C ASN A 167 28.40 -1.27 20.56
N ALA A 168 28.37 -0.92 19.28
CA ALA A 168 28.86 -1.74 18.16
C ALA A 168 30.24 -1.29 17.68
#